data_3dd1dfb6c87c545f6c6b04cfbb549ac0
#
_entry.id   3dd1dfb6c87c545f6c6b04cfbb549ac0
#
_cell.length_a   1.000
_cell.length_b   1.000
_cell.length_c   1.000
_cell.angle_alpha   90.00
_cell.angle_beta   90.00
_cell.angle_gamma   90.00
#
_symmetry.space_group_name_H-M   'P 1'
#
loop_
_entity.id
_entity.type
_entity.pdbx_description
1 polymer ?
#
loop_
_entity_poly.entity_id
_entity_poly.type
_entity_poly.pdbx_seq_one_letter_code
_entity_poly.pdbx_strand_id
1 'polypeptide(L)'
;MAKTRRVLLKVSGEWFSGSNEKGFDKKTFVSLSESLLAAKNNKIQIALVLGGGNIYRGRELTSLNIDHVSADYIGMLSTIMNGIALSNFLSSNNCENSLFSSFAIGNFVKAYSKEEAEKSLVEDKIVILVGGLGNPLFTTDSTASVRAVELNSDVMLKATNVDGVYSDDPKVNKEAIKYEHLSFDEAITKNLKVMDQTSLCFCRDNNLSVRVFNADAEGAILEAIINENTDIGTLVEL
;
A
#
# COMPACT_ATOMS: atom_id res chain seq x y z
N MET A 1 -27.13 11.37 -3.90
CA MET A 1 -26.14 11.38 -2.80
C MET A 1 -24.77 11.54 -3.41
N ALA A 2 -23.89 12.38 -2.86
CA ALA A 2 -22.52 12.46 -3.33
C ALA A 2 -21.85 11.07 -3.16
N LYS A 3 -21.04 10.65 -4.14
CA LYS A 3 -20.28 9.40 -4.06
C LYS A 3 -19.29 9.50 -2.90
N THR A 4 -19.31 8.54 -1.99
CA THR A 4 -18.30 8.46 -0.91
C THR A 4 -16.94 8.14 -1.51
N ARG A 5 -15.94 8.96 -1.22
CA ARG A 5 -14.55 8.70 -1.67
C ARG A 5 -14.04 7.41 -1.05
N ARG A 6 -13.40 6.60 -1.87
CA ARG A 6 -12.75 5.35 -1.46
C ARG A 6 -11.31 5.33 -1.94
N VAL A 7 -10.38 5.09 -1.05
CA VAL A 7 -8.96 5.03 -1.37
C VAL A 7 -8.38 3.68 -1.00
N LEU A 8 -7.43 3.21 -1.78
CA LEU A 8 -6.57 2.10 -1.39
C LEU A 8 -5.19 2.64 -1.06
N LEU A 9 -4.74 2.50 0.18
CA LEU A 9 -3.41 2.88 0.63
C LEU A 9 -2.50 1.65 0.68
N LYS A 10 -1.45 1.66 -0.14
CA LYS A 10 -0.37 0.68 -0.06
C LYS A 10 0.76 1.21 0.81
N VAL A 11 1.09 0.49 1.86
CA VAL A 11 2.18 0.84 2.77
C VAL A 11 3.33 -0.14 2.61
N SER A 12 4.56 0.37 2.41
CA SER A 12 5.75 -0.48 2.37
C SER A 12 5.97 -1.15 3.73
N GLY A 13 6.32 -2.45 3.72
CA GLY A 13 6.69 -3.14 4.96
C GLY A 13 7.86 -2.47 5.67
N GLU A 14 8.86 -1.99 4.94
CA GLU A 14 10.02 -1.29 5.52
C GLU A 14 9.63 -0.07 6.33
N TRP A 15 8.55 0.61 5.99
CA TRP A 15 8.06 1.76 6.75
C TRP A 15 7.65 1.40 8.18
N PHE A 16 7.13 0.16 8.41
CA PHE A 16 6.74 -0.28 9.75
C PHE A 16 7.92 -0.46 10.70
N SER A 17 9.14 -0.61 10.20
CA SER A 17 10.33 -0.69 11.07
C SER A 17 10.82 0.68 11.54
N GLY A 18 10.38 1.78 10.92
CA GLY A 18 10.82 3.12 11.24
C GLY A 18 12.34 3.25 11.15
N SER A 19 12.97 3.69 12.23
CA SER A 19 14.42 3.77 12.34
C SER A 19 15.10 2.43 12.68
N ASN A 20 14.34 1.36 12.95
CA ASN A 20 14.88 0.05 13.24
C ASN A 20 15.24 -0.68 11.94
N GLU A 21 16.21 -1.58 12.01
CA GLU A 21 16.58 -2.38 10.84
C GLU A 21 15.46 -3.36 10.45
N LYS A 22 14.76 -3.92 11.43
CA LYS A 22 13.64 -4.88 11.25
C LYS A 22 12.59 -4.72 12.36
N GLY A 23 11.44 -5.34 12.15
CA GLY A 23 10.36 -5.44 13.14
C GLY A 23 9.40 -4.25 13.06
N PHE A 24 8.96 -3.79 14.23
CA PHE A 24 7.92 -2.76 14.36
C PHE A 24 8.44 -1.56 15.14
N ASP A 25 8.13 -0.37 14.65
CA ASP A 25 8.33 0.89 15.38
C ASP A 25 6.96 1.41 15.88
N LYS A 26 6.87 1.70 17.17
CA LYS A 26 5.64 2.20 17.77
C LYS A 26 5.19 3.54 17.16
N LYS A 27 6.13 4.41 16.80
CA LYS A 27 5.81 5.75 16.26
C LYS A 27 5.11 5.63 14.91
N THR A 28 5.54 4.71 14.03
CA THR A 28 4.90 4.50 12.72
C THR A 28 3.49 3.97 12.88
N PHE A 29 3.22 3.06 13.82
CA PHE A 29 1.87 2.57 14.12
C PHE A 29 0.96 3.67 14.66
N VAL A 30 1.47 4.52 15.55
CA VAL A 30 0.71 5.67 16.09
C VAL A 30 0.37 6.64 14.95
N SER A 31 1.36 7.06 14.17
CA SER A 31 1.16 8.01 13.06
C SER A 31 0.17 7.49 12.01
N LEU A 32 0.27 6.21 11.63
CA LEU A 32 -0.69 5.60 10.71
C LEU A 32 -2.10 5.57 11.31
N SER A 33 -2.24 5.12 12.55
CA SER A 33 -3.53 5.04 13.24
C SER A 33 -4.21 6.40 13.34
N GLU A 34 -3.47 7.44 13.72
CA GLU A 34 -3.99 8.82 13.80
C GLU A 34 -4.47 9.32 12.43
N SER A 35 -3.67 9.08 11.38
CA SER A 35 -4.02 9.44 10.00
C SER A 35 -5.28 8.72 9.52
N LEU A 36 -5.40 7.42 9.79
CA LEU A 36 -6.56 6.61 9.41
C LEU A 36 -7.83 7.03 10.16
N LEU A 37 -7.72 7.29 11.46
CA LEU A 37 -8.86 7.79 12.27
C LEU A 37 -9.32 9.17 11.80
N ALA A 38 -8.41 10.08 11.54
CA ALA A 38 -8.73 11.40 11.02
C ALA A 38 -9.40 11.33 9.63
N ALA A 39 -8.91 10.47 8.74
CA ALA A 39 -9.50 10.27 7.43
C ALA A 39 -10.90 9.62 7.52
N LYS A 40 -11.08 8.65 8.40
CA LYS A 40 -12.40 8.05 8.70
C LYS A 40 -13.41 9.10 9.18
N ASN A 41 -12.99 10.04 10.03
CA ASN A 41 -13.86 11.15 10.48
C ASN A 41 -14.30 12.05 9.31
N ASN A 42 -13.56 12.08 8.22
CA ASN A 42 -13.93 12.74 6.96
C ASN A 42 -14.80 11.86 6.03
N LYS A 43 -15.31 10.73 6.53
CA LYS A 43 -16.17 9.79 5.78
C LYS A 43 -15.51 9.18 4.54
N ILE A 44 -14.21 8.99 4.56
CA ILE A 44 -13.47 8.33 3.50
C ILE A 44 -13.36 6.85 3.80
N GLN A 45 -13.70 6.01 2.84
CA GLN A 45 -13.53 4.56 2.92
C GLN A 45 -12.09 4.19 2.59
N ILE A 46 -11.45 3.40 3.46
CA ILE A 46 -10.02 3.11 3.35
C ILE A 46 -9.77 1.62 3.35
N ALA A 47 -9.13 1.15 2.28
CA ALA A 47 -8.52 -0.18 2.22
C ALA A 47 -6.99 -0.04 2.28
N LEU A 48 -6.32 -0.93 3.00
CA LEU A 48 -4.88 -0.98 3.16
C LEU A 48 -4.32 -2.25 2.53
N VAL A 49 -3.22 -2.13 1.78
CA VAL A 49 -2.39 -3.27 1.38
C VAL A 49 -1.02 -3.10 2.00
N LEU A 50 -0.54 -4.11 2.71
CA LEU A 50 0.69 -4.04 3.49
C LEU A 50 1.82 -4.84 2.84
N GLY A 51 3.02 -4.25 2.77
CA GLY A 51 4.24 -4.97 2.45
C GLY A 51 4.80 -5.77 3.64
N GLY A 52 5.79 -6.63 3.38
CA GLY A 52 6.43 -7.51 4.39
C GLY A 52 7.91 -7.25 4.65
N GLY A 53 8.50 -6.22 4.02
CA GLY A 53 9.94 -5.99 3.99
C GLY A 53 10.61 -5.65 5.34
N ASN A 54 9.84 -5.32 6.38
CA ASN A 54 10.32 -5.13 7.75
C ASN A 54 10.56 -6.44 8.50
N ILE A 55 9.98 -7.55 8.04
CA ILE A 55 10.15 -8.89 8.64
C ILE A 55 11.21 -9.66 7.85
N TYR A 56 11.00 -9.81 6.52
CA TYR A 56 11.94 -10.45 5.62
C TYR A 56 12.06 -9.70 4.30
N ARG A 57 13.29 -9.57 3.79
CA ARG A 57 13.60 -9.04 2.47
C ARG A 57 13.95 -10.20 1.53
N GLY A 58 13.37 -10.22 0.35
CA GLY A 58 13.62 -11.27 -0.64
C GLY A 58 15.11 -11.49 -0.95
N ARG A 59 15.92 -10.40 -0.95
CA ARG A 59 17.38 -10.47 -1.16
C ARG A 59 18.10 -11.28 -0.07
N GLU A 60 17.64 -11.26 1.17
CA GLU A 60 18.24 -12.03 2.28
C GLU A 60 17.96 -13.52 2.08
N LEU A 61 16.80 -13.87 1.58
CA LEU A 61 16.40 -15.26 1.35
C LEU A 61 17.16 -15.90 0.18
N THR A 62 17.42 -15.14 -0.89
CA THR A 62 18.23 -15.62 -2.01
C THR A 62 19.67 -15.95 -1.60
N SER A 63 20.24 -15.23 -0.61
CA SER A 63 21.58 -15.54 -0.07
C SER A 63 21.63 -16.88 0.66
N LEU A 64 20.48 -17.42 1.08
CA LEU A 64 20.32 -18.72 1.73
C LEU A 64 19.99 -19.86 0.73
N ASN A 65 20.08 -19.61 -0.58
CA ASN A 65 19.68 -20.52 -1.65
C ASN A 65 18.21 -20.94 -1.60
N ILE A 66 17.34 -20.10 -1.02
CA ILE A 66 15.89 -20.26 -1.08
C ILE A 66 15.41 -19.85 -2.47
N ASP A 67 14.64 -20.70 -3.12
CA ASP A 67 14.09 -20.40 -4.44
C ASP A 67 13.10 -19.22 -4.38
N HIS A 68 12.90 -18.59 -5.52
CA HIS A 68 12.11 -17.34 -5.62
C HIS A 68 10.65 -17.53 -5.17
N VAL A 69 10.04 -18.66 -5.52
CA VAL A 69 8.64 -18.96 -5.15
C VAL A 69 8.50 -19.13 -3.63
N SER A 70 9.41 -19.86 -3.01
CA SER A 70 9.45 -20.03 -1.54
C SER A 70 9.72 -18.70 -0.83
N ALA A 71 10.60 -17.86 -1.37
CA ALA A 71 10.88 -16.52 -0.86
C ALA A 71 9.64 -15.63 -0.89
N ASP A 72 8.85 -15.70 -1.97
CA ASP A 72 7.60 -14.96 -2.10
C ASP A 72 6.55 -15.41 -1.07
N TYR A 73 6.41 -16.73 -0.84
CA TYR A 73 5.52 -17.22 0.23
C TYR A 73 5.95 -16.71 1.61
N ILE A 74 7.24 -16.66 1.92
CA ILE A 74 7.75 -16.07 3.16
C ILE A 74 7.40 -14.58 3.23
N GLY A 75 7.55 -13.86 2.12
CA GLY A 75 7.14 -12.45 2.02
C GLY A 75 5.64 -12.26 2.24
N MET A 76 4.80 -13.12 1.67
CA MET A 76 3.35 -13.10 1.86
C MET A 76 2.96 -13.34 3.32
N LEU A 77 3.59 -14.32 3.99
CA LEU A 77 3.42 -14.57 5.44
C LEU A 77 3.86 -13.37 6.27
N SER A 78 4.94 -12.69 5.87
CA SER A 78 5.41 -11.47 6.53
C SER A 78 4.36 -10.35 6.48
N THR A 79 3.64 -10.20 5.36
CA THR A 79 2.53 -9.24 5.28
C THR A 79 1.39 -9.58 6.23
N ILE A 80 1.12 -10.88 6.45
CA ILE A 80 0.08 -11.35 7.37
C ILE A 80 0.45 -11.00 8.82
N MET A 81 1.73 -11.18 9.20
CA MET A 81 2.22 -10.75 10.51
C MET A 81 2.01 -9.24 10.72
N ASN A 82 2.33 -8.42 9.72
CA ASN A 82 2.08 -6.98 9.76
C ASN A 82 0.59 -6.66 9.91
N GLY A 83 -0.27 -7.35 9.17
CA GLY A 83 -1.71 -7.15 9.24
C GLY A 83 -2.30 -7.49 10.61
N ILE A 84 -1.88 -8.59 11.22
CA ILE A 84 -2.31 -8.98 12.57
C ILE A 84 -1.88 -7.93 13.59
N ALA A 85 -0.64 -7.46 13.52
CA ALA A 85 -0.12 -6.44 14.42
C ALA A 85 -0.88 -5.13 14.27
N LEU A 86 -1.10 -4.64 13.03
CA LEU A 86 -1.83 -3.40 12.76
C LEU A 86 -3.30 -3.50 13.17
N SER A 87 -3.98 -4.60 12.81
CA SER A 87 -5.39 -4.82 13.17
C SER A 87 -5.60 -4.76 14.67
N ASN A 88 -4.75 -5.44 15.44
CA ASN A 88 -4.81 -5.41 16.91
C ASN A 88 -4.53 -4.00 17.46
N PHE A 89 -3.52 -3.31 16.92
CA PHE A 89 -3.18 -1.95 17.32
C PHE A 89 -4.33 -0.98 17.08
N LEU A 90 -4.96 -1.02 15.89
CA LEU A 90 -6.12 -0.20 15.55
C LEU A 90 -7.30 -0.49 16.49
N SER A 91 -7.61 -1.77 16.72
CA SER A 91 -8.69 -2.17 17.64
C SER A 91 -8.45 -1.67 19.07
N SER A 92 -7.21 -1.72 19.56
CA SER A 92 -6.83 -1.22 20.88
C SER A 92 -6.96 0.32 20.99
N ASN A 93 -7.00 1.02 19.85
CA ASN A 93 -7.20 2.47 19.77
C ASN A 93 -8.62 2.84 19.27
N ASN A 94 -9.60 1.94 19.47
CA ASN A 94 -11.00 2.13 19.09
C ASN A 94 -11.22 2.42 17.59
N CYS A 95 -10.33 1.94 16.73
CA CYS A 95 -10.48 2.02 15.29
C CYS A 95 -10.98 0.68 14.76
N GLU A 96 -12.27 0.59 14.44
CA GLU A 96 -12.85 -0.61 13.86
C GLU A 96 -12.21 -0.95 12.53
N ASN A 97 -11.86 -2.22 12.36
CA ASN A 97 -11.19 -2.71 11.17
C ASN A 97 -11.58 -4.17 10.86
N SER A 98 -11.30 -4.58 9.64
CA SER A 98 -11.45 -5.96 9.17
C SER A 98 -10.17 -6.40 8.48
N LEU A 99 -9.63 -7.54 8.92
CA LEU A 99 -8.41 -8.12 8.35
C LEU A 99 -8.76 -9.30 7.45
N PHE A 100 -8.29 -9.24 6.20
CA PHE A 100 -8.43 -10.32 5.21
C PHE A 100 -7.06 -10.69 4.63
N SER A 101 -6.85 -11.99 4.44
CA SER A 101 -5.69 -12.50 3.71
C SER A 101 -6.15 -13.15 2.40
N SER A 102 -5.29 -13.18 1.40
CA SER A 102 -5.59 -13.86 0.12
C SER A 102 -5.88 -15.37 0.29
N PHE A 103 -5.51 -15.95 1.43
CA PHE A 103 -5.87 -17.31 1.85
C PHE A 103 -6.13 -17.34 3.36
N ALA A 104 -6.98 -18.23 3.81
CA ALA A 104 -7.33 -18.35 5.22
C ALA A 104 -6.11 -18.80 6.07
N ILE A 105 -5.92 -18.19 7.24
CA ILE A 105 -4.91 -18.61 8.22
C ILE A 105 -5.63 -19.18 9.45
N GLY A 106 -5.79 -20.48 9.46
CA GLY A 106 -6.55 -21.12 10.51
C GLY A 106 -7.95 -20.52 10.65
N ASN A 107 -8.31 -20.18 11.88
CA ASN A 107 -9.59 -19.56 12.21
C ASN A 107 -9.46 -18.09 12.65
N PHE A 108 -8.26 -17.48 12.55
CA PHE A 108 -8.00 -16.14 13.07
C PHE A 108 -7.75 -15.07 11.99
N VAL A 109 -7.45 -15.44 10.73
CA VAL A 109 -7.46 -14.50 9.59
C VAL A 109 -8.33 -15.10 8.48
N LYS A 110 -9.40 -14.39 8.13
CA LYS A 110 -10.33 -14.80 7.09
C LYS A 110 -9.69 -14.71 5.70
N ALA A 111 -10.11 -15.61 4.81
CA ALA A 111 -9.84 -15.44 3.39
C ALA A 111 -10.55 -14.19 2.86
N TYR A 112 -9.89 -13.49 1.93
CA TYR A 112 -10.46 -12.34 1.26
C TYR A 112 -11.70 -12.74 0.44
N SER A 113 -12.75 -11.97 0.61
CA SER A 113 -13.91 -11.92 -0.27
C SER A 113 -14.18 -10.45 -0.58
N LYS A 114 -14.40 -10.15 -1.85
CA LYS A 114 -14.74 -8.79 -2.29
C LYS A 114 -15.98 -8.29 -1.56
N GLU A 115 -17.01 -9.12 -1.46
CA GLU A 115 -18.29 -8.79 -0.84
C GLU A 115 -18.14 -8.45 0.64
N GLU A 116 -17.34 -9.22 1.40
CA GLU A 116 -17.10 -8.96 2.82
C GLU A 116 -16.23 -7.70 3.02
N ALA A 117 -15.27 -7.47 2.14
CA ALA A 117 -14.43 -6.27 2.18
C ALA A 117 -15.25 -5.01 1.86
N GLU A 118 -16.08 -5.03 0.80
CA GLU A 118 -16.98 -3.93 0.47
C GLU A 118 -17.99 -3.65 1.60
N LYS A 119 -18.57 -4.70 2.19
CA LYS A 119 -19.44 -4.56 3.35
C LYS A 119 -18.74 -3.88 4.52
N SER A 120 -17.50 -4.29 4.81
CA SER A 120 -16.71 -3.68 5.88
C SER A 120 -16.44 -2.18 5.61
N LEU A 121 -16.14 -1.80 4.36
CA LEU A 121 -15.96 -0.39 3.97
C LEU A 121 -17.24 0.42 4.14
N VAL A 122 -18.40 -0.15 3.78
CA VAL A 122 -19.71 0.50 3.95
C VAL A 122 -20.08 0.64 5.43
N GLU A 123 -19.66 -0.31 6.26
CA GLU A 123 -19.82 -0.27 7.73
C GLU A 123 -18.79 0.68 8.40
N ASP A 124 -18.08 1.50 7.64
CA ASP A 124 -17.10 2.46 8.13
C ASP A 124 -15.92 1.80 8.88
N LYS A 125 -15.52 0.59 8.47
CA LYS A 125 -14.33 -0.12 8.98
C LYS A 125 -13.14 0.09 8.07
N ILE A 126 -11.95 0.18 8.64
CA ILE A 126 -10.70 0.10 7.88
C ILE A 126 -10.53 -1.34 7.39
N VAL A 127 -10.34 -1.54 6.10
CA VAL A 127 -10.09 -2.87 5.52
C VAL A 127 -8.59 -3.09 5.35
N ILE A 128 -8.05 -4.14 5.95
CA ILE A 128 -6.62 -4.50 5.89
C ILE A 128 -6.50 -5.77 5.04
N LEU A 129 -5.70 -5.68 3.98
CA LEU A 129 -5.51 -6.74 2.99
C LEU A 129 -4.05 -7.20 3.00
N VAL A 130 -3.85 -8.49 3.25
CA VAL A 130 -2.54 -9.13 3.38
C VAL A 130 -2.45 -10.45 2.62
N GLY A 131 -1.29 -11.11 2.64
CA GLY A 131 -1.07 -12.36 1.92
C GLY A 131 -0.84 -12.16 0.41
N GLY A 132 -0.49 -10.93 -0.03
CA GLY A 132 -0.29 -10.62 -1.43
C GLY A 132 -1.54 -10.90 -2.28
N LEU A 133 -1.35 -11.32 -3.53
CA LEU A 133 -2.44 -11.84 -4.39
C LEU A 133 -2.81 -13.30 -4.10
N GLY A 134 -2.09 -13.97 -3.20
CA GLY A 134 -2.23 -15.41 -2.99
C GLY A 134 -1.36 -16.26 -3.93
N ASN A 135 -0.71 -15.64 -4.90
CA ASN A 135 0.19 -16.28 -5.85
C ASN A 135 1.59 -15.65 -5.76
N PRO A 136 2.66 -16.48 -5.80
CA PRO A 136 4.03 -15.96 -5.91
C PRO A 136 4.24 -15.24 -7.25
N LEU A 137 5.36 -14.57 -7.40
CA LEU A 137 5.79 -13.80 -8.58
C LEU A 137 5.02 -12.49 -8.81
N PHE A 138 4.11 -12.13 -7.92
CA PHE A 138 3.45 -10.83 -7.90
C PHE A 138 3.92 -9.99 -6.73
N THR A 139 4.11 -8.68 -6.97
CA THR A 139 4.55 -7.75 -5.93
C THR A 139 3.38 -7.29 -5.06
N THR A 140 3.69 -6.57 -3.99
CA THR A 140 2.68 -5.86 -3.19
C THR A 140 2.02 -4.74 -3.99
N ASP A 141 2.71 -4.14 -4.97
CA ASP A 141 2.15 -3.12 -5.86
C ASP A 141 1.10 -3.75 -6.79
N SER A 142 1.39 -4.94 -7.37
CA SER A 142 0.41 -5.71 -8.14
C SER A 142 -0.82 -6.06 -7.30
N THR A 143 -0.61 -6.47 -6.05
CA THR A 143 -1.71 -6.73 -5.11
C THR A 143 -2.56 -5.47 -4.90
N ALA A 144 -1.93 -4.34 -4.63
CA ALA A 144 -2.62 -3.08 -4.37
C ALA A 144 -3.44 -2.63 -5.60
N SER A 145 -2.86 -2.75 -6.80
CA SER A 145 -3.55 -2.39 -8.05
C SER A 145 -4.81 -3.24 -8.26
N VAL A 146 -4.70 -4.56 -8.13
CA VAL A 146 -5.84 -5.48 -8.30
C VAL A 146 -6.92 -5.21 -7.24
N ARG A 147 -6.56 -5.11 -5.97
CA ARG A 147 -7.51 -4.84 -4.89
C ARG A 147 -8.17 -3.47 -4.99
N ALA A 148 -7.46 -2.45 -5.49
CA ALA A 148 -8.02 -1.13 -5.72
C ALA A 148 -9.13 -1.17 -6.78
N VAL A 149 -8.90 -1.87 -7.90
CA VAL A 149 -9.90 -2.04 -8.96
C VAL A 149 -11.08 -2.87 -8.47
N GLU A 150 -10.84 -4.01 -7.82
CA GLU A 150 -11.90 -4.87 -7.28
C GLU A 150 -12.83 -4.12 -6.31
N LEU A 151 -12.26 -3.27 -5.46
CA LEU A 151 -12.98 -2.48 -4.46
C LEU A 151 -13.51 -1.14 -5.01
N ASN A 152 -13.37 -0.87 -6.31
CA ASN A 152 -13.78 0.39 -6.92
C ASN A 152 -13.19 1.62 -6.21
N SER A 153 -11.90 1.58 -5.88
CA SER A 153 -11.20 2.71 -5.28
C SER A 153 -11.04 3.85 -6.28
N ASP A 154 -11.18 5.09 -5.84
CA ASP A 154 -11.02 6.28 -6.69
C ASP A 154 -9.55 6.54 -7.02
N VAL A 155 -8.64 6.12 -6.14
CA VAL A 155 -7.19 6.26 -6.30
C VAL A 155 -6.44 5.20 -5.51
N MET A 156 -5.29 4.78 -6.03
CA MET A 156 -4.30 4.02 -5.27
C MET A 156 -3.21 4.96 -4.75
N LEU A 157 -3.02 4.98 -3.44
CA LEU A 157 -2.04 5.78 -2.72
C LEU A 157 -0.84 4.90 -2.38
N LYS A 158 0.31 5.14 -3.01
CA LYS A 158 1.55 4.41 -2.75
C LYS A 158 2.43 5.19 -1.79
N ALA A 159 2.35 4.83 -0.51
CA ALA A 159 3.19 5.35 0.55
C ALA A 159 4.57 4.65 0.52
N THR A 160 5.63 5.43 0.34
CA THR A 160 7.01 4.98 0.17
C THR A 160 7.98 5.91 0.92
N ASN A 161 9.29 5.69 0.80
CA ASN A 161 10.35 6.52 1.38
C ASN A 161 10.93 7.54 0.38
N VAL A 162 10.29 7.71 -0.77
CA VAL A 162 10.65 8.74 -1.76
C VAL A 162 9.48 9.71 -1.94
N ASP A 163 9.79 10.95 -2.19
CA ASP A 163 8.81 12.05 -2.23
C ASP A 163 8.08 12.17 -3.59
N GLY A 164 8.28 11.23 -4.50
CA GLY A 164 7.62 11.17 -5.80
C GLY A 164 8.40 10.34 -6.81
N VAL A 165 8.04 10.48 -8.07
CA VAL A 165 8.70 9.84 -9.21
C VAL A 165 9.64 10.85 -9.86
N TYR A 166 10.83 10.41 -10.21
CA TYR A 166 11.87 11.22 -10.83
C TYR A 166 12.24 10.70 -12.22
N SER A 167 12.79 11.59 -13.04
CA SER A 167 13.29 11.26 -14.38
C SER A 167 14.46 10.27 -14.36
N ASP A 168 15.18 10.20 -13.23
CA ASP A 168 16.28 9.27 -12.94
C ASP A 168 16.41 9.10 -11.42
N ASP A 169 17.31 8.26 -10.93
CA ASP A 169 17.55 8.07 -9.50
C ASP A 169 18.20 9.35 -8.89
N PRO A 170 17.47 10.12 -8.05
CA PRO A 170 18.02 11.39 -7.50
C PRO A 170 19.19 11.17 -6.54
N LYS A 171 19.45 9.94 -6.08
CA LYS A 171 20.62 9.61 -5.26
C LYS A 171 21.89 9.50 -6.09
N VAL A 172 21.75 9.20 -7.39
CA VAL A 172 22.86 9.03 -8.34
C VAL A 172 22.98 10.24 -9.24
N ASN A 173 21.86 10.74 -9.76
CA ASN A 173 21.80 11.89 -10.65
C ASN A 173 21.14 13.08 -9.94
N LYS A 174 21.95 14.08 -9.59
CA LYS A 174 21.47 15.31 -8.91
C LYS A 174 20.63 16.23 -9.82
N GLU A 175 20.66 16.01 -11.14
CA GLU A 175 19.84 16.73 -12.12
C GLU A 175 18.49 16.03 -12.39
N ALA A 176 18.20 14.93 -11.68
CA ALA A 176 16.93 14.25 -11.79
C ALA A 176 15.78 15.18 -11.41
N ILE A 177 14.81 15.30 -12.29
CA ILE A 177 13.63 16.16 -12.14
C ILE A 177 12.50 15.34 -11.59
N LYS A 178 11.86 15.82 -10.51
CA LYS A 178 10.64 15.24 -9.97
C LYS A 178 9.45 15.58 -10.85
N TYR A 179 8.61 14.59 -11.12
CA TYR A 179 7.34 14.80 -11.78
C TYR A 179 6.25 15.17 -10.75
N GLU A 180 5.46 16.18 -11.02
CA GLU A 180 4.21 16.45 -10.29
C GLU A 180 3.08 15.59 -10.86
N HIS A 181 2.97 15.55 -12.19
CA HIS A 181 2.08 14.70 -12.97
C HIS A 181 2.88 13.87 -13.96
N LEU A 182 2.45 12.65 -14.17
CA LEU A 182 3.12 11.71 -15.06
C LEU A 182 2.06 10.80 -15.71
N SER A 183 2.08 10.64 -17.04
CA SER A 183 1.21 9.66 -17.68
C SER A 183 1.75 8.23 -17.51
N PHE A 184 0.82 7.24 -17.45
CA PHE A 184 1.23 5.83 -17.44
C PHE A 184 2.09 5.47 -18.64
N ASP A 185 1.74 5.97 -19.84
CA ASP A 185 2.50 5.67 -21.05
C ASP A 185 3.93 6.24 -21.00
N GLU A 186 4.10 7.43 -20.43
CA GLU A 186 5.43 8.01 -20.21
C GLU A 186 6.22 7.20 -19.19
N ALA A 187 5.60 6.82 -18.07
CA ALA A 187 6.24 5.99 -17.04
C ALA A 187 6.72 4.65 -17.61
N ILE A 188 5.88 3.98 -18.41
CA ILE A 188 6.19 2.70 -19.05
C ILE A 188 7.29 2.87 -20.11
N THR A 189 7.14 3.84 -21.02
CA THR A 189 8.08 4.06 -22.13
C THR A 189 9.46 4.43 -21.64
N LYS A 190 9.55 5.28 -20.60
CA LYS A 190 10.81 5.69 -19.98
C LYS A 190 11.33 4.71 -18.94
N ASN A 191 10.60 3.61 -18.68
CA ASN A 191 10.94 2.61 -17.66
C ASN A 191 11.24 3.24 -16.29
N LEU A 192 10.41 4.21 -15.88
CA LEU A 192 10.58 4.91 -14.62
C LEU A 192 10.26 3.99 -13.43
N LYS A 193 11.00 4.15 -12.34
CA LYS A 193 10.86 3.31 -11.12
C LYS A 193 9.69 3.76 -10.25
N VAL A 194 8.48 3.71 -10.78
CA VAL A 194 7.23 4.00 -10.04
C VAL A 194 6.82 2.77 -9.22
N MET A 195 6.59 1.67 -9.92
CA MET A 195 6.21 0.35 -9.43
C MET A 195 6.61 -0.68 -10.48
N ASP A 196 6.28 -1.96 -10.28
CA ASP A 196 6.50 -2.94 -11.34
C ASP A 196 5.63 -2.66 -12.58
N GLN A 197 6.14 -3.03 -13.75
CA GLN A 197 5.46 -2.73 -15.02
C GLN A 197 4.08 -3.38 -15.14
N THR A 198 3.89 -4.56 -14.56
CA THR A 198 2.59 -5.24 -14.53
C THR A 198 1.55 -4.38 -13.83
N SER A 199 1.91 -3.80 -12.69
CA SER A 199 1.06 -2.88 -11.92
C SER A 199 0.75 -1.60 -12.70
N LEU A 200 1.75 -1.01 -13.37
CA LEU A 200 1.54 0.21 -14.19
C LEU A 200 0.56 -0.05 -15.33
N CYS A 201 0.77 -1.13 -16.10
CA CYS A 201 -0.13 -1.50 -17.19
C CYS A 201 -1.55 -1.80 -16.68
N PHE A 202 -1.65 -2.51 -15.55
CA PHE A 202 -2.94 -2.86 -14.97
C PHE A 202 -3.71 -1.61 -14.50
N CYS A 203 -3.04 -0.65 -13.85
CA CYS A 203 -3.66 0.61 -13.43
C CYS A 203 -4.13 1.43 -14.64
N ARG A 204 -3.28 1.55 -15.68
CA ARG A 204 -3.62 2.24 -16.94
C ARG A 204 -4.87 1.64 -17.58
N ASP A 205 -4.87 0.32 -17.79
CA ASP A 205 -5.95 -0.39 -18.51
C ASP A 205 -7.28 -0.36 -17.75
N ASN A 206 -7.25 -0.08 -16.43
CA ASN A 206 -8.43 0.05 -15.57
C ASN A 206 -8.73 1.50 -15.16
N ASN A 207 -8.06 2.50 -15.72
CA ASN A 207 -8.22 3.93 -15.40
C ASN A 207 -8.09 4.25 -13.90
N LEU A 208 -7.17 3.55 -13.22
CA LEU A 208 -6.89 3.73 -11.80
C LEU A 208 -5.69 4.65 -11.60
N SER A 209 -5.90 5.89 -11.21
CA SER A 209 -4.81 6.82 -10.89
C SER A 209 -4.00 6.33 -9.68
N VAL A 210 -2.70 6.61 -9.69
CA VAL A 210 -1.76 6.25 -8.61
C VAL A 210 -1.04 7.49 -8.13
N ARG A 211 -1.07 7.75 -6.83
CA ARG A 211 -0.24 8.80 -6.21
C ARG A 211 0.89 8.17 -5.42
N VAL A 212 2.12 8.55 -5.77
CA VAL A 212 3.36 8.11 -5.10
C VAL A 212 3.86 9.24 -4.21
N PHE A 213 4.07 8.99 -2.92
CA PHE A 213 4.48 10.03 -1.97
C PHE A 213 5.32 9.47 -0.83
N ASN A 214 6.05 10.37 -0.13
CA ASN A 214 6.84 10.01 1.03
C ASN A 214 5.96 9.89 2.28
N ALA A 215 5.91 8.68 2.87
CA ALA A 215 5.15 8.41 4.09
C ALA A 215 5.81 8.98 5.36
N ASP A 216 7.12 9.31 5.32
CA ASP A 216 7.86 9.84 6.47
C ASP A 216 7.63 11.34 6.68
N ALA A 217 7.08 12.04 5.68
CA ALA A 217 6.74 13.44 5.83
C ALA A 217 5.53 13.60 6.76
N GLU A 218 5.63 14.53 7.70
CA GLU A 218 4.60 14.76 8.71
C GLU A 218 3.24 15.09 8.06
N GLY A 219 2.20 14.36 8.44
CA GLY A 219 0.85 14.55 7.90
C GLY A 219 0.62 14.05 6.48
N ALA A 220 1.66 13.59 5.75
CA ALA A 220 1.56 13.23 4.34
C ALA A 220 0.53 12.12 4.07
N ILE A 221 0.43 11.12 4.93
CA ILE A 221 -0.55 10.02 4.77
C ILE A 221 -1.97 10.58 4.85
N LEU A 222 -2.26 11.39 5.86
CA LEU A 222 -3.57 12.01 6.03
C LEU A 222 -3.90 12.92 4.85
N GLU A 223 -2.98 13.79 4.47
CA GLU A 223 -3.14 14.72 3.35
C GLU A 223 -3.43 13.99 2.04
N ALA A 224 -2.66 12.95 1.72
CA ALA A 224 -2.89 12.14 0.51
C ALA A 224 -4.26 11.45 0.50
N ILE A 225 -4.76 11.03 1.68
CA ILE A 225 -6.07 10.38 1.79
C ILE A 225 -7.21 11.39 1.63
N ILE A 226 -7.16 12.55 2.30
CA ILE A 226 -8.30 13.47 2.37
C ILE A 226 -8.37 14.47 1.21
N ASN A 227 -7.23 14.85 0.63
CA ASN A 227 -7.15 15.88 -0.39
C ASN A 227 -6.87 15.27 -1.78
N GLU A 228 -7.86 15.33 -2.67
CA GLU A 228 -7.73 14.84 -4.05
C GLU A 228 -6.73 15.67 -4.87
N ASN A 229 -6.72 16.97 -4.62
CA ASN A 229 -5.92 17.96 -5.35
C ASN A 229 -4.63 18.32 -4.60
N THR A 230 -4.11 17.40 -3.78
CA THR A 230 -2.85 17.64 -3.06
C THR A 230 -1.66 17.67 -4.01
N ASP A 231 -0.69 18.54 -3.72
CA ASP A 231 0.59 18.62 -4.43
C ASP A 231 1.64 17.63 -3.88
N ILE A 232 1.24 16.78 -2.94
CA ILE A 232 2.15 15.78 -2.37
C ILE A 232 2.49 14.70 -3.40
N GLY A 233 3.78 14.49 -3.59
CA GLY A 233 4.27 13.37 -4.39
C GLY A 233 4.16 13.58 -5.89
N THR A 234 3.85 12.50 -6.60
CA THR A 234 3.59 12.46 -8.04
C THR A 234 2.27 11.76 -8.29
N LEU A 235 1.40 12.38 -9.07
CA LEU A 235 0.18 11.73 -9.59
C LEU A 235 0.49 11.07 -10.92
N VAL A 236 0.22 9.75 -11.03
CA VAL A 236 0.32 8.98 -12.26
C VAL A 236 -1.07 8.64 -12.75
N GLU A 237 -1.41 9.05 -13.96
CA GLU A 237 -2.76 8.93 -14.53
C GLU A 237 -2.71 8.76 -16.06
N LEU A 238 -3.87 8.74 -16.76
CA LEU A 238 -3.94 8.64 -18.21
C LEU A 238 -3.43 9.91 -18.92
#